data_8352554fe86d859f51b3c60e51bb38c2
#
_entry.id   8352554fe86d859f51b3c60e51bb38c2
#
_cell.length_a   1.000
_cell.length_b   1.000
_cell.length_c   1.000
_cell.angle_alpha   90.00
_cell.angle_beta   90.00
_cell.angle_gamma   90.00
#
_symmetry.space_group_name_H-M   'P 1'
#
loop_
_entity.id
_entity.type
_entity.pdbx_description
1 polymer ?
#
loop_
_entity_poly.entity_id
_entity_poly.type
_entity_poly.pdbx_seq_one_letter_code
_entity_poly.pdbx_strand_id
1 'polypeptide(L)'
;GLVLSSIIVVFLGIMLVIFLALSMPVSYAVITMLFYRRKEEENEELTHTPMIERKGDKRAVRREHIIWLIILILAVVACGVTIYRTYHGKLSLDVERVHTMEVSAHRGASIGFPENTMSAFRAAYYQGTDWIELDVQQSRDGVVYVMHDSNFLRTCGVNKNSWEMNWEDIQKLDAGKWYNAEKFTGEKVPSLDEVLHFAKISGIRLNIELKPTGHEKYFEQNVIDLIRK
;
A
#
# COMPACT_ATOMS: atom_id res chain seq x y z
N GLY A 1 -3.04 4.13 -4.48
CA GLY A 1 -3.93 3.41 -3.54
C GLY A 1 -4.63 4.33 -2.55
N LEU A 2 -3.90 5.19 -1.84
CA LEU A 2 -4.43 6.03 -0.74
C LEU A 2 -5.45 7.10 -1.21
N VAL A 3 -5.25 7.71 -2.37
CA VAL A 3 -6.19 8.71 -2.91
C VAL A 3 -7.51 8.05 -3.29
N LEU A 4 -7.47 6.86 -3.86
CA LEU A 4 -8.67 6.12 -4.25
C LEU A 4 -9.48 5.66 -3.03
N SER A 5 -8.82 5.20 -1.95
CA SER A 5 -9.50 4.81 -0.71
C SER A 5 -10.16 6.01 -0.01
N SER A 6 -9.52 7.17 0.00
CA SER A 6 -10.11 8.40 0.57
C SER A 6 -11.34 8.88 -0.21
N ILE A 7 -11.30 8.79 -1.53
CA ILE A 7 -12.46 9.11 -2.40
C ILE A 7 -13.62 8.16 -2.12
N ILE A 8 -13.35 6.86 -1.97
CA ILE A 8 -14.37 5.85 -1.67
C ILE A 8 -15.01 6.12 -0.30
N VAL A 9 -14.23 6.42 0.74
CA VAL A 9 -14.76 6.73 2.09
C VAL A 9 -15.64 7.96 2.07
N VAL A 10 -15.24 9.04 1.38
CA VAL A 10 -16.04 10.27 1.25
C VAL A 10 -17.33 9.98 0.48
N PHE A 11 -17.26 9.21 -0.62
CA PHE A 11 -18.42 8.83 -1.41
C PHE A 11 -19.41 8.00 -0.59
N LEU A 12 -18.94 7.00 0.16
CA LEU A 12 -19.78 6.17 1.04
C LEU A 12 -20.41 7.01 2.15
N GLY A 13 -19.69 7.97 2.72
CA GLY A 13 -20.22 8.91 3.71
C GLY A 13 -21.38 9.76 3.15
N ILE A 14 -21.20 10.31 1.95
CA ILE A 14 -22.25 11.08 1.26
C ILE A 14 -23.47 10.19 0.97
N MET A 15 -23.26 8.97 0.47
CA MET A 15 -24.34 8.03 0.19
C MET A 15 -25.09 7.63 1.46
N LEU A 16 -24.41 7.45 2.59
CA LEU A 16 -25.04 7.17 3.88
C LEU A 16 -25.93 8.33 4.35
N VAL A 17 -25.46 9.58 4.23
CA VAL A 17 -26.24 10.76 4.58
C VAL A 17 -27.50 10.89 3.70
N ILE A 18 -27.36 10.67 2.40
CA ILE A 18 -28.51 10.67 1.46
C ILE A 18 -29.49 9.56 1.83
N PHE A 19 -28.99 8.34 2.11
CA PHE A 19 -29.83 7.21 2.51
C PHE A 19 -30.62 7.51 3.80
N LEU A 20 -29.95 8.05 4.82
CA LEU A 20 -30.62 8.42 6.09
C LEU A 20 -31.64 9.54 5.89
N ALA A 21 -31.34 10.53 5.05
CA ALA A 21 -32.29 11.63 4.75
C ALA A 21 -33.53 11.16 4.00
N LEU A 22 -33.42 10.15 3.13
CA LEU A 22 -34.51 9.58 2.37
C LEU A 22 -35.31 8.51 3.15
N SER A 23 -34.63 7.77 4.04
CA SER A 23 -35.25 6.66 4.78
C SER A 23 -36.29 7.12 5.81
N MET A 24 -36.08 8.27 6.47
CA MET A 24 -37.06 8.79 7.45
C MET A 24 -38.43 9.15 6.85
N PRO A 25 -38.53 9.97 5.78
CA PRO A 25 -39.81 10.26 5.17
C PRO A 25 -40.53 9.03 4.64
N VAL A 26 -39.78 8.08 4.04
CA VAL A 26 -40.34 6.83 3.51
C VAL A 26 -40.91 5.96 4.65
N SER A 27 -40.14 5.81 5.74
CA SER A 27 -40.61 5.06 6.91
C SER A 27 -41.85 5.67 7.53
N TYR A 28 -41.92 6.99 7.61
CA TYR A 28 -43.11 7.71 8.12
C TYR A 28 -44.32 7.50 7.22
N ALA A 29 -44.17 7.57 5.91
CA ALA A 29 -45.22 7.33 4.94
C ALA A 29 -45.74 5.89 5.01
N VAL A 30 -44.83 4.90 5.11
CA VAL A 30 -45.22 3.48 5.25
C VAL A 30 -45.97 3.22 6.55
N ILE A 31 -45.49 3.73 7.69
CA ILE A 31 -46.16 3.58 8.99
C ILE A 31 -47.55 4.21 8.94
N THR A 32 -47.70 5.40 8.38
CA THR A 32 -48.98 6.09 8.23
C THR A 32 -49.92 5.28 7.35
N MET A 33 -49.45 4.77 6.22
CA MET A 33 -50.26 3.95 5.31
C MET A 33 -50.73 2.65 5.98
N LEU A 34 -49.83 1.96 6.71
CA LEU A 34 -50.18 0.74 7.45
C LEU A 34 -51.20 1.02 8.57
N PHE A 35 -51.06 2.15 9.28
CA PHE A 35 -52.00 2.55 10.31
C PHE A 35 -53.42 2.77 9.76
N TYR A 36 -53.56 3.48 8.64
CA TYR A 36 -54.87 3.73 8.02
C TYR A 36 -55.45 2.44 7.45
N ARG A 37 -54.65 1.58 6.80
CA ARG A 37 -55.09 0.28 6.29
C ARG A 37 -55.64 -0.63 7.39
N ARG A 38 -54.97 -0.68 8.55
CA ARG A 38 -55.43 -1.45 9.70
C ARG A 38 -56.74 -0.93 10.27
N LYS A 39 -56.94 0.39 10.31
CA LYS A 39 -58.20 0.98 10.72
C LYS A 39 -59.36 0.69 9.77
N GLU A 40 -59.11 0.62 8.47
CA GLU A 40 -60.11 0.17 7.48
C GLU A 40 -60.49 -1.29 7.68
N GLU A 41 -59.55 -2.17 7.98
CA GLU A 41 -59.75 -3.60 8.23
C GLU A 41 -60.54 -3.85 9.54
N GLU A 42 -60.42 -3.00 10.57
CA GLU A 42 -61.08 -3.12 11.86
C GLU A 42 -62.55 -2.52 11.82
N ASN A 43 -63.03 -2.04 10.68
CA ASN A 43 -64.37 -1.41 10.51
C ASN A 43 -64.65 -0.32 11.57
N GLU A 44 -63.65 0.30 12.15
CA GLU A 44 -63.80 1.47 12.98
C GLU A 44 -64.24 2.66 12.10
N GLU A 45 -65.46 3.16 12.38
CA GLU A 45 -65.92 4.42 11.80
C GLU A 45 -64.80 5.47 12.06
N LEU A 46 -64.13 5.88 10.98
CA LEU A 46 -63.21 7.00 11.04
C LEU A 46 -64.04 8.22 11.37
N THR A 47 -64.25 8.47 12.66
CA THR A 47 -64.81 9.77 13.09
C THR A 47 -63.77 10.76 12.51
N HIS A 48 -64.24 11.50 11.50
CA HIS A 48 -63.57 12.65 10.98
C HIS A 48 -63.34 13.63 12.12
N THR A 49 -62.29 13.40 12.92
CA THR A 49 -61.77 14.50 13.69
C THR A 49 -61.35 15.52 12.62
N PRO A 50 -61.97 16.70 12.59
CA PRO A 50 -61.55 17.70 11.62
C PRO A 50 -60.05 17.79 11.72
N MET A 51 -59.37 17.56 10.59
CA MET A 51 -57.95 17.84 10.53
C MET A 51 -57.84 19.26 11.05
N ILE A 52 -57.37 19.37 12.31
CA ILE A 52 -56.93 20.66 12.81
C ILE A 52 -55.83 21.03 11.83
N GLU A 53 -56.21 21.89 10.86
CA GLU A 53 -55.29 22.53 9.97
C GLU A 53 -54.33 23.26 10.90
N ARG A 54 -53.33 22.54 11.44
CA ARG A 54 -52.20 23.15 12.09
C ARG A 54 -51.63 24.02 10.97
N LYS A 55 -52.03 25.26 10.94
CA LYS A 55 -51.33 26.30 10.22
C LYS A 55 -49.87 26.19 10.69
N GLY A 56 -49.11 25.30 10.00
CA GLY A 56 -47.76 25.04 10.36
C GLY A 56 -47.09 26.38 10.47
N ASP A 57 -46.51 26.67 11.62
CA ASP A 57 -45.81 27.93 11.82
C ASP A 57 -44.72 27.99 10.75
N LYS A 58 -45.00 28.74 9.68
CA LYS A 58 -44.08 28.90 8.54
C LYS A 58 -42.68 29.33 9.01
N ARG A 59 -42.61 29.93 10.21
CA ARG A 59 -41.34 30.33 10.83
C ARG A 59 -40.61 29.10 11.40
N ALA A 60 -41.32 28.14 12.00
CA ALA A 60 -40.73 26.91 12.52
C ALA A 60 -40.16 26.06 11.38
N VAL A 61 -40.94 25.83 10.31
CA VAL A 61 -40.49 25.10 9.12
C VAL A 61 -39.28 25.77 8.46
N ARG A 62 -39.33 27.11 8.32
CA ARG A 62 -38.19 27.86 7.77
C ARG A 62 -36.94 27.73 8.66
N ARG A 63 -37.08 27.73 9.98
CA ARG A 63 -35.97 27.55 10.93
C ARG A 63 -35.36 26.15 10.80
N GLU A 64 -36.16 25.12 10.67
CA GLU A 64 -35.67 23.76 10.44
C GLU A 64 -34.85 23.65 9.12
N HIS A 65 -35.39 24.19 8.04
CA HIS A 65 -34.65 24.21 6.76
C HIS A 65 -33.31 24.96 6.87
N ILE A 66 -33.26 26.07 7.61
CA ILE A 66 -32.02 26.82 7.83
C ILE A 66 -31.02 25.99 8.65
N ILE A 67 -31.47 25.27 9.67
CA ILE A 67 -30.64 24.38 10.49
C ILE A 67 -30.03 23.28 9.60
N TRP A 68 -30.83 22.62 8.78
CA TRP A 68 -30.38 21.57 7.88
C TRP A 68 -29.39 22.08 6.82
N LEU A 69 -29.62 23.29 6.30
CA LEU A 69 -28.73 23.95 5.38
C LEU A 69 -27.36 24.25 6.03
N ILE A 70 -27.36 24.72 7.27
CA ILE A 70 -26.14 24.98 8.04
C ILE A 70 -25.36 23.67 8.25
N ILE A 71 -26.04 22.59 8.65
CA ILE A 71 -25.42 21.27 8.84
C ILE A 71 -24.80 20.77 7.54
N LEU A 72 -25.51 20.92 6.42
CA LEU A 72 -25.00 20.52 5.09
C LEU A 72 -23.74 21.32 4.72
N ILE A 73 -23.74 22.64 4.93
CA ILE A 73 -22.59 23.49 4.65
C ILE A 73 -21.39 23.08 5.51
N LEU A 74 -21.60 22.84 6.81
CA LEU A 74 -20.55 22.39 7.72
C LEU A 74 -19.98 21.04 7.30
N ALA A 75 -20.82 20.10 6.85
CA ALA A 75 -20.38 18.79 6.34
C ALA A 75 -19.53 18.95 5.07
N VAL A 76 -19.96 19.80 4.12
CA VAL A 76 -19.19 20.07 2.88
C VAL A 76 -17.83 20.72 3.21
N VAL A 77 -17.81 21.67 4.14
CA VAL A 77 -16.54 22.32 4.57
C VAL A 77 -15.62 21.29 5.23
N ALA A 78 -16.15 20.46 6.13
CA ALA A 78 -15.37 19.40 6.79
C ALA A 78 -14.79 18.42 5.78
N CYS A 79 -15.58 17.97 4.78
CA CYS A 79 -15.11 17.13 3.68
C CYS A 79 -14.01 17.84 2.86
N GLY A 80 -14.20 19.11 2.50
CA GLY A 80 -13.21 19.90 1.77
C GLY A 80 -11.89 20.04 2.52
N VAL A 81 -11.96 20.32 3.83
CA VAL A 81 -10.76 20.40 4.70
C VAL A 81 -10.05 19.05 4.78
N THR A 82 -10.80 17.95 4.90
CA THR A 82 -10.24 16.60 4.94
C THR A 82 -9.52 16.27 3.63
N ILE A 83 -10.16 16.50 2.49
CA ILE A 83 -9.58 16.30 1.15
C ILE A 83 -8.31 17.16 0.98
N TYR A 84 -8.38 18.43 1.35
CA TYR A 84 -7.23 19.35 1.29
C TYR A 84 -6.06 18.84 2.13
N ARG A 85 -6.31 18.43 3.38
CA ARG A 85 -5.27 17.91 4.30
C ARG A 85 -4.66 16.61 3.80
N THR A 86 -5.48 15.72 3.21
CA THR A 86 -5.00 14.47 2.59
C THR A 86 -4.14 14.75 1.36
N TYR A 87 -4.59 15.67 0.49
CA TYR A 87 -3.86 16.05 -0.72
C TYR A 87 -2.50 16.69 -0.41
N HIS A 88 -2.43 17.54 0.62
CA HIS A 88 -1.20 18.19 1.05
C HIS A 88 -0.37 17.36 2.06
N GLY A 89 -0.67 16.08 2.23
CA GLY A 89 0.08 15.19 3.11
C GLY A 89 0.02 15.55 4.61
N LYS A 90 -0.83 16.51 5.00
CA LYS A 90 -0.99 16.94 6.40
C LYS A 90 -1.98 16.07 7.20
N LEU A 91 -2.71 15.21 6.55
CA LEU A 91 -3.49 14.15 7.14
C LEU A 91 -2.90 12.83 6.62
N SER A 92 -1.75 12.42 7.13
CA SER A 92 -1.46 11.00 7.19
C SER A 92 -2.48 10.46 8.19
N LEU A 93 -3.44 9.68 7.71
CA LEU A 93 -3.96 8.63 8.55
C LEU A 93 -2.73 7.76 8.79
N ASP A 94 -2.01 7.97 9.89
CA ASP A 94 -1.26 6.94 10.53
C ASP A 94 -2.30 5.89 10.93
N VAL A 95 -2.74 5.14 9.95
CA VAL A 95 -3.13 3.77 10.20
C VAL A 95 -1.81 3.18 10.64
N GLU A 96 -1.55 3.29 11.94
CA GLU A 96 -0.56 2.53 12.64
C GLU A 96 -0.71 1.14 12.06
N ARG A 97 0.23 0.77 11.17
CA ARG A 97 0.20 -0.54 10.55
C ARG A 97 0.32 -1.46 11.74
N VAL A 98 -0.81 -2.04 12.15
CA VAL A 98 -0.82 -3.13 13.12
C VAL A 98 -0.22 -4.34 12.40
N HIS A 99 0.98 -4.16 11.85
CA HIS A 99 1.82 -5.24 11.41
C HIS A 99 2.54 -5.73 12.65
N THR A 100 1.87 -6.67 13.34
CA THR A 100 2.50 -7.44 14.41
C THR A 100 3.65 -8.31 13.88
N MET A 101 3.79 -8.44 12.54
CA MET A 101 4.86 -9.18 11.87
C MET A 101 5.29 -8.44 10.61
N GLU A 102 6.61 -8.31 10.42
CA GLU A 102 7.21 -7.80 9.18
C GLU A 102 7.67 -8.97 8.32
N VAL A 103 7.51 -8.84 7.00
CA VAL A 103 7.88 -9.86 6.02
C VAL A 103 9.21 -9.47 5.39
N SER A 104 10.21 -10.33 5.51
CA SER A 104 11.50 -10.20 4.82
C SER A 104 11.58 -11.19 3.67
N ALA A 105 11.83 -10.70 2.46
CA ALA A 105 12.02 -11.53 1.27
C ALA A 105 13.47 -12.00 1.20
N HIS A 106 13.71 -13.28 1.53
CA HIS A 106 15.03 -13.92 1.54
C HIS A 106 15.62 -14.01 0.12
N ARG A 107 16.68 -13.27 -0.13
CA ARG A 107 17.33 -13.08 -1.44
C ARG A 107 16.39 -12.51 -2.51
N GLY A 108 15.42 -11.67 -2.07
CA GLY A 108 14.29 -11.23 -2.89
C GLY A 108 13.17 -12.25 -2.99
N ALA A 109 12.30 -12.15 -4.00
CA ALA A 109 11.21 -13.11 -4.26
C ALA A 109 11.75 -14.42 -4.88
N SER A 110 12.69 -15.06 -4.20
CA SER A 110 13.52 -16.18 -4.72
C SER A 110 12.73 -17.46 -5.05
N ILE A 111 11.48 -17.60 -4.61
CA ILE A 111 10.61 -18.71 -4.99
C ILE A 111 10.18 -18.62 -6.47
N GLY A 112 9.99 -17.42 -7.00
CA GLY A 112 9.52 -17.18 -8.37
C GLY A 112 10.54 -16.54 -9.30
N PHE A 113 11.70 -16.11 -8.78
CA PHE A 113 12.72 -15.34 -9.49
C PHE A 113 14.13 -15.83 -9.10
N PRO A 114 15.16 -15.63 -9.96
CA PRO A 114 16.52 -15.98 -9.60
C PRO A 114 16.99 -15.17 -8.38
N GLU A 115 17.45 -15.87 -7.35
CA GLU A 115 17.88 -15.28 -6.08
C GLU A 115 18.95 -14.19 -6.27
N ASN A 116 18.96 -13.19 -5.38
CA ASN A 116 19.98 -12.15 -5.33
C ASN A 116 20.16 -11.37 -6.66
N THR A 117 19.06 -11.18 -7.40
CA THR A 117 19.03 -10.40 -8.65
C THR A 117 18.05 -9.22 -8.56
N MET A 118 18.22 -8.24 -9.46
CA MET A 118 17.30 -7.10 -9.53
C MET A 118 15.88 -7.51 -9.87
N SER A 119 15.68 -8.58 -10.65
CA SER A 119 14.35 -9.14 -10.93
C SER A 119 13.67 -9.66 -9.66
N ALA A 120 14.40 -10.39 -8.79
CA ALA A 120 13.88 -10.88 -7.52
C ALA A 120 13.56 -9.73 -6.54
N PHE A 121 14.38 -8.68 -6.50
CA PHE A 121 14.18 -7.53 -5.62
C PHE A 121 12.99 -6.68 -6.03
N ARG A 122 12.84 -6.41 -7.32
CA ARG A 122 11.66 -5.71 -7.86
C ARG A 122 10.38 -6.52 -7.61
N ALA A 123 10.42 -7.83 -7.81
CA ALA A 123 9.26 -8.69 -7.55
C ALA A 123 8.88 -8.68 -6.07
N ALA A 124 9.84 -8.76 -5.14
CA ALA A 124 9.59 -8.64 -3.70
C ALA A 124 8.93 -7.31 -3.34
N TYR A 125 9.44 -6.21 -3.87
CA TYR A 125 8.84 -4.88 -3.69
C TYR A 125 7.38 -4.81 -4.18
N TYR A 126 7.09 -5.32 -5.39
CA TYR A 126 5.73 -5.33 -5.94
C TYR A 126 4.78 -6.27 -5.19
N GLN A 127 5.30 -7.31 -4.53
CA GLN A 127 4.54 -8.20 -3.65
C GLN A 127 4.26 -7.59 -2.27
N GLY A 128 4.84 -6.41 -1.98
CA GLY A 128 4.55 -5.66 -0.76
C GLY A 128 5.29 -6.17 0.47
N THR A 129 6.48 -6.75 0.31
CA THR A 129 7.35 -7.13 1.45
C THR A 129 7.85 -5.88 2.18
N ASP A 130 8.11 -6.00 3.49
CA ASP A 130 8.62 -4.90 4.30
C ASP A 130 10.14 -4.74 4.16
N TRP A 131 10.84 -5.86 3.95
CA TRP A 131 12.28 -5.94 3.81
C TRP A 131 12.67 -6.81 2.63
N ILE A 132 13.77 -6.48 1.99
CA ILE A 132 14.52 -7.39 1.12
C ILE A 132 15.79 -7.78 1.85
N GLU A 133 15.98 -9.08 2.01
CA GLU A 133 17.25 -9.62 2.48
C GLU A 133 18.10 -9.97 1.26
N LEU A 134 19.40 -9.72 1.36
CA LEU A 134 20.39 -9.97 0.31
C LEU A 134 21.76 -10.25 0.89
N ASP A 135 22.52 -11.07 0.16
CA ASP A 135 23.88 -11.45 0.52
C ASP A 135 24.89 -10.64 -0.30
N VAL A 136 25.92 -10.10 0.34
CA VAL A 136 26.97 -9.36 -0.36
C VAL A 136 28.34 -9.98 -0.21
N GLN A 137 29.14 -9.88 -1.25
CA GLN A 137 30.54 -10.28 -1.33
C GLN A 137 31.39 -9.18 -1.97
N GLN A 138 32.71 -9.36 -1.99
CA GLN A 138 33.62 -8.43 -2.59
C GLN A 138 34.44 -9.12 -3.71
N SER A 139 34.55 -8.47 -4.86
CA SER A 139 35.39 -8.89 -5.96
C SER A 139 36.89 -8.70 -5.66
N ARG A 140 37.76 -9.29 -6.46
CA ARG A 140 39.23 -9.15 -6.33
C ARG A 140 39.69 -7.70 -6.35
N ASP A 141 39.02 -6.83 -7.11
CA ASP A 141 39.30 -5.40 -7.23
C ASP A 141 38.51 -4.51 -6.26
N GLY A 142 37.85 -5.11 -5.27
CA GLY A 142 37.25 -4.42 -4.13
C GLY A 142 35.79 -3.93 -4.33
N VAL A 143 35.16 -4.25 -5.44
CA VAL A 143 33.74 -3.88 -5.66
C VAL A 143 32.84 -4.80 -4.88
N VAL A 144 31.85 -4.22 -4.13
CA VAL A 144 30.84 -4.98 -3.40
C VAL A 144 29.67 -5.30 -4.33
N TYR A 145 29.30 -6.56 -4.41
CA TYR A 145 28.24 -7.07 -5.27
C TYR A 145 27.38 -8.10 -4.54
N VAL A 146 26.23 -8.47 -5.12
CA VAL A 146 25.23 -9.31 -4.47
C VAL A 146 25.30 -10.74 -4.95
N MET A 147 25.64 -11.66 -4.06
CA MET A 147 25.75 -13.09 -4.32
C MET A 147 25.86 -13.85 -3.00
N HIS A 148 25.15 -14.99 -2.89
CA HIS A 148 25.24 -15.86 -1.72
C HIS A 148 26.51 -16.69 -1.71
N ASP A 149 26.74 -17.47 -2.79
CA ASP A 149 27.83 -18.43 -2.86
C ASP A 149 29.16 -17.72 -3.14
N SER A 150 30.22 -18.17 -2.51
CA SER A 150 31.59 -17.70 -2.80
C SER A 150 32.13 -18.19 -4.15
N ASN A 151 31.40 -19.07 -4.84
CA ASN A 151 31.73 -19.59 -6.16
C ASN A 151 30.55 -19.42 -7.11
N PHE A 152 30.77 -18.99 -8.34
CA PHE A 152 29.75 -18.67 -9.34
C PHE A 152 29.17 -19.90 -10.05
N LEU A 153 29.55 -21.14 -9.68
CA LEU A 153 29.13 -22.34 -10.43
C LEU A 153 27.63 -22.55 -10.40
N ARG A 154 27.00 -22.47 -9.23
CA ARG A 154 25.57 -22.80 -9.06
C ARG A 154 24.66 -21.83 -9.79
N THR A 155 24.89 -20.54 -9.66
CA THR A 155 23.98 -19.51 -10.17
C THR A 155 24.40 -18.93 -11.52
N CYS A 156 25.67 -19.04 -11.90
CA CYS A 156 26.19 -18.49 -13.16
C CYS A 156 26.86 -19.53 -14.07
N GLY A 157 27.01 -20.77 -13.63
CA GLY A 157 27.65 -21.83 -14.42
C GLY A 157 29.16 -21.69 -14.59
N VAL A 158 29.81 -20.80 -13.83
CA VAL A 158 31.26 -20.50 -13.93
C VAL A 158 31.96 -20.97 -12.68
N ASN A 159 32.88 -21.95 -12.80
CA ASN A 159 33.65 -22.47 -11.66
C ASN A 159 34.84 -21.53 -11.36
N LYS A 160 34.54 -20.42 -10.74
CA LYS A 160 35.47 -19.41 -10.25
C LYS A 160 34.99 -18.89 -8.89
N ASN A 161 35.96 -18.58 -8.00
CA ASN A 161 35.62 -17.98 -6.70
C ASN A 161 35.54 -16.45 -6.79
N SER A 162 34.81 -15.85 -5.88
CA SER A 162 34.61 -14.40 -5.80
C SER A 162 35.90 -13.60 -5.80
N TRP A 163 36.86 -14.00 -5.01
CA TRP A 163 38.18 -13.34 -4.89
C TRP A 163 39.14 -13.56 -6.08
N GLU A 164 38.74 -14.39 -7.07
CA GLU A 164 39.53 -14.65 -8.29
C GLU A 164 39.11 -13.76 -9.46
N MET A 165 37.97 -13.11 -9.36
CA MET A 165 37.37 -12.33 -10.46
C MET A 165 37.30 -10.84 -10.15
N ASN A 166 37.58 -10.01 -11.16
CA ASN A 166 37.34 -8.58 -11.11
C ASN A 166 35.86 -8.30 -11.41
N TRP A 167 35.39 -7.17 -10.95
CA TRP A 167 34.00 -6.75 -11.18
C TRP A 167 33.62 -6.72 -12.66
N GLU A 168 34.49 -6.24 -13.53
CA GLU A 168 34.27 -6.22 -14.98
C GLU A 168 33.90 -7.60 -15.55
N ASP A 169 34.44 -8.68 -15.00
CA ASP A 169 34.11 -10.04 -15.45
C ASP A 169 32.87 -10.59 -14.76
N ILE A 170 32.63 -10.26 -13.50
CA ILE A 170 31.48 -10.68 -12.73
C ILE A 170 30.18 -10.10 -13.36
N GLN A 171 30.16 -8.82 -13.74
CA GLN A 171 28.97 -8.20 -14.35
C GLN A 171 28.63 -8.77 -15.76
N LYS A 172 29.52 -9.52 -16.40
CA LYS A 172 29.22 -10.23 -17.65
C LYS A 172 28.48 -11.54 -17.42
N LEU A 173 28.51 -12.10 -16.21
CA LEU A 173 27.87 -13.36 -15.87
C LEU A 173 26.34 -13.28 -16.02
N ASP A 174 25.76 -14.44 -16.26
CA ASP A 174 24.30 -14.63 -16.32
C ASP A 174 23.83 -15.33 -15.03
N ALA A 175 23.18 -14.57 -14.15
CA ALA A 175 22.68 -15.06 -12.87
C ALA A 175 21.21 -15.55 -12.94
N GLY A 176 20.59 -15.55 -14.11
CA GLY A 176 19.19 -15.93 -14.26
C GLY A 176 18.96 -17.24 -14.99
N LYS A 177 19.83 -17.61 -15.94
CA LYS A 177 19.67 -18.77 -16.80
C LYS A 177 19.50 -20.09 -16.05
N TRP A 178 20.17 -20.26 -14.91
CA TRP A 178 20.09 -21.45 -14.09
C TRP A 178 18.70 -21.68 -13.49
N TYR A 179 17.99 -20.58 -13.20
CA TYR A 179 16.66 -20.63 -12.59
C TYR A 179 15.58 -20.95 -13.63
N ASN A 180 15.53 -20.18 -14.71
CA ASN A 180 14.66 -20.43 -15.87
C ASN A 180 15.24 -19.71 -17.11
N ALA A 181 15.82 -20.50 -18.02
CA ALA A 181 16.50 -19.95 -19.20
C ALA A 181 15.60 -19.18 -20.16
N GLU A 182 14.31 -19.52 -20.26
CA GLU A 182 13.39 -18.82 -21.16
C GLU A 182 13.04 -17.41 -20.67
N LYS A 183 12.95 -17.24 -19.34
CA LYS A 183 12.48 -15.99 -18.73
C LYS A 183 13.60 -15.07 -18.27
N PHE A 184 14.72 -15.64 -17.78
CA PHE A 184 15.72 -14.89 -17.06
C PHE A 184 17.14 -14.96 -17.66
N THR A 185 17.30 -15.48 -18.88
CA THR A 185 18.59 -15.39 -19.57
C THR A 185 19.00 -13.93 -19.74
N GLY A 186 20.23 -13.62 -19.36
CA GLY A 186 20.80 -12.27 -19.40
C GLY A 186 20.63 -11.47 -18.11
N GLU A 187 19.95 -12.01 -17.08
CA GLU A 187 19.91 -11.39 -15.75
C GLU A 187 21.33 -11.28 -15.18
N LYS A 188 21.66 -10.12 -14.62
CA LYS A 188 23.01 -9.81 -14.17
C LYS A 188 23.16 -10.01 -12.67
N VAL A 189 24.40 -10.24 -12.25
CA VAL A 189 24.82 -10.08 -10.85
C VAL A 189 24.79 -8.57 -10.54
N PRO A 190 23.97 -8.10 -9.59
CA PRO A 190 23.90 -6.66 -9.30
C PRO A 190 25.05 -6.23 -8.38
N SER A 191 25.51 -4.98 -8.53
CA SER A 191 26.34 -4.35 -7.51
C SER A 191 25.51 -3.93 -6.30
N LEU A 192 26.14 -3.79 -5.13
CA LEU A 192 25.44 -3.24 -3.96
C LEU A 192 24.99 -1.78 -4.21
N ASP A 193 25.76 -0.96 -4.92
CA ASP A 193 25.39 0.42 -5.28
C ASP A 193 24.09 0.46 -6.09
N GLU A 194 23.89 -0.46 -7.02
CA GLU A 194 22.66 -0.59 -7.81
C GLU A 194 21.45 -0.94 -6.95
N VAL A 195 21.60 -1.86 -5.99
CA VAL A 195 20.53 -2.25 -5.07
C VAL A 195 20.21 -1.13 -4.08
N LEU A 196 21.21 -0.43 -3.57
CA LEU A 196 21.02 0.74 -2.69
C LEU A 196 20.29 1.87 -3.42
N HIS A 197 20.62 2.11 -4.69
CA HIS A 197 19.90 3.08 -5.52
C HIS A 197 18.42 2.70 -5.70
N PHE A 198 18.15 1.43 -5.98
CA PHE A 198 16.78 0.91 -6.05
C PHE A 198 16.05 1.09 -4.72
N ALA A 199 16.67 0.75 -3.59
CA ALA A 199 16.07 0.89 -2.27
C ALA A 199 15.75 2.36 -1.93
N LYS A 200 16.66 3.29 -2.28
CA LYS A 200 16.49 4.74 -2.08
C LYS A 200 15.27 5.29 -2.86
N ILE A 201 15.06 4.83 -4.09
CA ILE A 201 13.93 5.28 -4.92
C ILE A 201 12.61 4.65 -4.47
N SER A 202 12.61 3.36 -4.17
CA SER A 202 11.41 2.60 -3.81
C SER A 202 10.97 2.79 -2.36
N GLY A 203 11.90 3.18 -1.47
CA GLY A 203 11.67 3.26 -0.02
C GLY A 203 11.66 1.90 0.67
N ILE A 204 12.04 0.80 -0.03
CA ILE A 204 12.13 -0.53 0.57
C ILE A 204 13.31 -0.63 1.52
N ARG A 205 13.14 -1.31 2.64
CA ARG A 205 14.21 -1.56 3.60
C ARG A 205 15.03 -2.78 3.19
N LEU A 206 16.33 -2.73 3.48
CA LEU A 206 17.26 -3.80 3.15
C LEU A 206 17.82 -4.44 4.43
N ASN A 207 17.92 -5.77 4.42
CA ASN A 207 18.71 -6.56 5.37
C ASN A 207 19.92 -7.12 4.60
N ILE A 208 21.09 -6.54 4.82
CA ILE A 208 22.30 -6.86 4.06
C ILE A 208 23.17 -7.81 4.87
N GLU A 209 23.26 -9.07 4.43
CA GLU A 209 24.17 -10.07 5.02
C GLU A 209 25.56 -9.99 4.36
N LEU A 210 26.58 -9.76 5.16
CA LEU A 210 27.97 -9.81 4.69
C LEU A 210 28.46 -11.26 4.70
N LYS A 211 28.97 -11.75 3.54
CA LYS A 211 29.50 -13.11 3.36
C LYS A 211 31.02 -13.08 3.20
N PRO A 212 31.80 -12.86 4.28
CA PRO A 212 33.24 -12.80 4.18
C PRO A 212 33.81 -14.17 3.85
N THR A 213 34.82 -14.19 2.96
CA THR A 213 35.58 -15.39 2.55
C THR A 213 36.99 -15.43 3.14
N GLY A 214 37.42 -14.31 3.74
CA GLY A 214 38.74 -14.13 4.29
C GLY A 214 39.79 -13.62 3.27
N HIS A 215 39.34 -13.27 2.05
CA HIS A 215 40.22 -12.76 0.99
C HIS A 215 40.00 -11.26 0.73
N GLU A 216 38.99 -10.68 1.38
CA GLU A 216 38.59 -9.29 1.18
C GLU A 216 39.54 -8.31 1.87
N LYS A 217 39.53 -7.06 1.34
CA LYS A 217 40.21 -5.94 1.98
C LYS A 217 39.20 -4.84 2.27
N TYR A 218 39.14 -4.42 3.53
CA TYR A 218 38.23 -3.34 3.98
C TYR A 218 36.75 -3.58 3.61
N PHE A 219 36.29 -4.82 3.60
CA PHE A 219 34.97 -5.20 3.10
C PHE A 219 33.85 -4.49 3.84
N GLU A 220 33.87 -4.57 5.17
CA GLU A 220 32.85 -3.91 6.02
C GLU A 220 32.86 -2.39 5.82
N GLN A 221 34.04 -1.80 5.72
CA GLN A 221 34.20 -0.36 5.49
C GLN A 221 33.63 0.03 4.11
N ASN A 222 33.91 -0.74 3.08
CA ASN A 222 33.41 -0.50 1.72
C ASN A 222 31.88 -0.59 1.67
N VAL A 223 31.28 -1.53 2.39
CA VAL A 223 29.80 -1.62 2.52
C VAL A 223 29.24 -0.39 3.24
N ILE A 224 29.85 0.02 4.37
CA ILE A 224 29.41 1.20 5.12
C ILE A 224 29.51 2.48 4.28
N ASP A 225 30.58 2.64 3.53
CA ASP A 225 30.81 3.82 2.69
C ASP A 225 29.80 3.90 1.54
N LEU A 226 29.40 2.76 0.97
CA LEU A 226 28.33 2.69 -0.02
C LEU A 226 26.95 3.07 0.59
N ILE A 227 26.64 2.59 1.80
CA ILE A 227 25.37 2.89 2.47
C ILE A 227 25.25 4.38 2.84
N ARG A 228 26.37 5.04 3.16
CA ARG A 228 26.40 6.45 3.57
C ARG A 228 26.34 7.46 2.41
N LYS A 229 26.54 7.01 1.19
CA LYS A 229 26.53 7.82 -0.04
C LYS A 229 25.10 8.13 -0.51
#